data_787d6727aa78dccf87f182170f158f02
#
_entry.id   787d6727aa78dccf87f182170f158f02
#
_cell.length_a   1.000
_cell.length_b   1.000
_cell.length_c   1.000
_cell.angle_alpha   90.00
_cell.angle_beta   90.00
_cell.angle_gamma   90.00
#
_symmetry.space_group_name_H-M   'P 1'
#
loop_
_entity.id
_entity.type
_entity.pdbx_description
1 polymer ?
#
loop_
_entity_poly.entity_id
_entity_poly.type
_entity_poly.pdbx_seq_one_letter_code
_entity_poly.pdbx_strand_id
1 'polypeptide(L)'
;MPDHSSIERLQTTVVLAISADGKIADFRRSPARFSSAADRTHLEKQIALADGILFGAGTLRAYGTTLRVSNPELLQSRQQQGLPPQPVQIVASPSGNLNSQLRFFSQDVPRWLLTTEAGAKPWNAHESFERILIVPTSKGKIDWRDAFQQLTDLGIGRLGVLGGGELVASLVATDLIDEFWLTVCPLILGGAVAPTPVAGDGFLANVAPRLELLGVETIEQEVFLHYRVLRSTLSGAVSSLSSGAVPAPTI
;
A
#
# COMPACT_ATOMS: atom_id res chain seq x y z
N MET A 1 -25.63 17.73 -22.23
CA MET A 1 -24.28 17.96 -21.66
C MET A 1 -24.13 16.98 -20.54
N PRO A 2 -23.26 15.95 -20.61
CA PRO A 2 -22.99 15.10 -19.44
C PRO A 2 -22.23 15.94 -18.42
N ASP A 3 -22.67 15.84 -17.17
CA ASP A 3 -22.10 16.50 -16.00
C ASP A 3 -20.69 15.92 -15.70
N HIS A 4 -19.66 16.73 -15.94
CA HIS A 4 -18.26 16.42 -15.74
C HIS A 4 -17.79 16.84 -14.33
N SER A 5 -18.43 16.40 -13.26
CA SER A 5 -18.00 16.79 -11.91
C SER A 5 -18.14 15.71 -10.83
N SER A 6 -17.64 14.51 -11.10
CA SER A 6 -17.12 13.65 -10.04
C SER A 6 -15.83 13.00 -10.56
N ILE A 7 -14.70 13.65 -10.33
CA ILE A 7 -13.42 12.93 -10.37
C ILE A 7 -13.57 11.87 -9.29
N GLU A 8 -13.88 10.64 -9.71
CA GLU A 8 -13.93 9.52 -8.76
C GLU A 8 -12.58 9.44 -8.10
N ARG A 9 -12.57 9.59 -6.77
CA ARG A 9 -11.35 9.47 -5.96
C ARG A 9 -10.75 8.10 -6.20
N LEU A 10 -9.41 8.06 -6.34
CA LEU A 10 -8.63 6.83 -6.40
C LEU A 10 -9.00 5.92 -5.21
N GLN A 11 -9.51 4.72 -5.51
CA GLN A 11 -9.85 3.72 -4.51
C GLN A 11 -8.62 2.91 -4.13
N THR A 12 -8.32 2.84 -2.84
CA THR A 12 -7.08 2.23 -2.34
C THR A 12 -7.35 1.07 -1.42
N THR A 13 -6.83 -0.09 -1.77
CA THR A 13 -6.95 -1.33 -0.98
C THR A 13 -5.58 -1.85 -0.56
N VAL A 14 -5.35 -1.99 0.73
CA VAL A 14 -4.17 -2.66 1.29
C VAL A 14 -4.41 -4.17 1.31
N VAL A 15 -3.44 -4.95 0.82
CA VAL A 15 -3.51 -6.42 0.83
C VAL A 15 -2.25 -6.98 1.44
N LEU A 16 -2.35 -7.64 2.60
CA LEU A 16 -1.20 -8.13 3.37
C LEU A 16 -1.50 -9.46 4.05
N ALA A 17 -0.52 -10.37 4.02
CA ALA A 17 -0.48 -11.52 4.92
C ALA A 17 0.25 -11.14 6.21
N ILE A 18 -0.29 -11.59 7.34
CA ILE A 18 0.25 -11.35 8.69
C ILE A 18 0.35 -12.67 9.46
N SER A 19 1.31 -12.76 10.37
CA SER A 19 1.32 -13.82 11.39
C SER A 19 0.18 -13.63 12.41
N ALA A 20 -0.15 -14.65 13.19
CA ALA A 20 -1.17 -14.57 14.22
C ALA A 20 -0.89 -13.50 15.29
N ASP A 21 0.38 -13.12 15.48
CA ASP A 21 0.82 -12.03 16.36
C ASP A 21 1.04 -10.70 15.61
N GLY A 22 0.52 -10.56 14.37
CA GLY A 22 0.43 -9.29 13.65
C GLY A 22 1.73 -8.83 12.99
N LYS A 23 2.61 -9.73 12.53
CA LYS A 23 3.86 -9.38 11.83
C LYS A 23 3.75 -9.66 10.34
N ILE A 24 4.29 -8.75 9.51
CA ILE A 24 4.36 -8.93 8.04
C ILE A 24 5.69 -9.53 7.58
N ALA A 25 6.67 -9.65 8.45
CA ALA A 25 7.96 -10.31 8.21
C ALA A 25 8.65 -10.60 9.55
N ASP A 26 9.70 -11.41 9.52
CA ASP A 26 10.56 -11.64 10.68
C ASP A 26 11.40 -10.39 11.05
N PHE A 27 12.16 -10.48 12.15
CA PHE A 27 13.03 -9.40 12.62
C PHE A 27 14.17 -9.03 11.64
N ARG A 28 14.51 -9.92 10.71
CA ARG A 28 15.49 -9.68 9.63
C ARG A 28 14.87 -9.02 8.41
N ARG A 29 13.55 -8.84 8.40
CA ARG A 29 12.76 -8.35 7.26
C ARG A 29 12.88 -9.24 6.03
N SER A 30 12.98 -10.55 6.25
CA SER A 30 12.97 -11.56 5.19
C SER A 30 11.63 -11.53 4.46
N PRO A 31 11.58 -11.95 3.18
CA PRO A 31 10.30 -12.04 2.46
C PRO A 31 9.30 -12.90 3.22
N ALA A 32 8.08 -12.41 3.39
CA ALA A 32 6.99 -13.16 3.99
C ALA A 32 6.58 -14.32 3.06
N ARG A 33 7.13 -15.50 3.27
CA ARG A 33 6.83 -16.73 2.53
C ARG A 33 6.12 -17.74 3.40
N PHE A 34 5.31 -17.25 4.32
CA PHE A 34 4.60 -18.08 5.29
C PHE A 34 3.10 -18.22 4.96
N SER A 35 2.61 -17.53 3.94
CA SER A 35 1.23 -17.66 3.48
C SER A 35 1.04 -18.86 2.55
N SER A 36 -0.19 -19.36 2.47
CA SER A 36 -0.57 -20.54 1.69
C SER A 36 -0.70 -20.26 0.19
N ALA A 37 -1.04 -21.31 -0.55
CA ALA A 37 -1.46 -21.19 -1.96
C ALA A 37 -2.79 -20.43 -2.09
N ALA A 38 -3.68 -20.54 -1.09
CA ALA A 38 -4.96 -19.82 -1.06
C ALA A 38 -4.73 -18.31 -0.93
N ASP A 39 -3.85 -17.88 -0.01
CA ASP A 39 -3.46 -16.46 0.11
C ASP A 39 -2.82 -15.93 -1.18
N ARG A 40 -1.93 -16.69 -1.79
CA ARG A 40 -1.34 -16.31 -3.08
C ARG A 40 -2.39 -16.13 -4.18
N THR A 41 -3.39 -17.03 -4.24
CA THR A 41 -4.52 -16.93 -5.18
C THR A 41 -5.37 -15.69 -4.87
N HIS A 42 -5.64 -15.43 -3.59
CA HIS A 42 -6.36 -14.23 -3.16
C HIS A 42 -5.60 -12.96 -3.54
N LEU A 43 -4.30 -12.90 -3.24
CA LEU A 43 -3.45 -11.76 -3.61
C LEU A 43 -3.46 -11.52 -5.13
N GLU A 44 -3.35 -12.58 -5.95
CA GLU A 44 -3.40 -12.46 -7.42
C GLU A 44 -4.75 -11.90 -7.90
N LYS A 45 -5.87 -12.32 -7.27
CA LYS A 45 -7.21 -11.75 -7.53
C LYS A 45 -7.25 -10.25 -7.22
N GLN A 46 -6.73 -9.82 -6.08
CA GLN A 46 -6.69 -8.40 -5.69
C GLN A 46 -5.81 -7.58 -6.65
N ILE A 47 -4.67 -8.12 -7.06
CA ILE A 47 -3.80 -7.52 -8.08
C ILE A 47 -4.54 -7.38 -9.41
N ALA A 48 -5.30 -8.40 -9.81
CA ALA A 48 -6.05 -8.38 -11.06
C ALA A 48 -7.20 -7.34 -11.08
N LEU A 49 -7.71 -6.92 -9.94
CA LEU A 49 -8.74 -5.90 -9.83
C LEU A 49 -8.18 -4.47 -9.90
N ALA A 50 -6.89 -4.28 -9.68
CA ALA A 50 -6.25 -2.97 -9.61
C ALA A 50 -5.76 -2.46 -10.98
N ASP A 51 -5.68 -1.14 -11.13
CA ASP A 51 -5.04 -0.48 -12.26
C ASP A 51 -3.55 -0.29 -11.98
N GLY A 52 -3.19 -0.07 -10.71
CA GLY A 52 -1.82 0.05 -10.23
C GLY A 52 -1.59 -0.69 -8.91
N ILE A 53 -0.35 -1.14 -8.70
CA ILE A 53 0.11 -1.81 -7.49
C ILE A 53 1.26 -1.02 -6.89
N LEU A 54 1.06 -0.47 -5.70
CA LEU A 54 2.02 0.36 -4.98
C LEU A 54 2.72 -0.44 -3.87
N PHE A 55 4.03 -0.39 -3.83
CA PHE A 55 4.84 -0.96 -2.75
C PHE A 55 6.11 -0.16 -2.51
N GLY A 56 6.62 -0.25 -1.29
CA GLY A 56 7.82 0.47 -0.89
C GLY A 56 9.12 -0.19 -1.37
N ALA A 57 10.19 0.60 -1.50
CA ALA A 57 11.52 0.11 -1.83
C ALA A 57 12.03 -0.98 -0.87
N GLY A 58 11.60 -0.97 0.40
CA GLY A 58 11.88 -2.03 1.38
C GLY A 58 11.31 -3.37 0.96
N THR A 59 10.05 -3.38 0.52
CA THR A 59 9.36 -4.56 -0.02
C THR A 59 10.06 -5.05 -1.28
N LEU A 60 10.41 -4.15 -2.21
CA LEU A 60 11.15 -4.53 -3.41
C LEU A 60 12.51 -5.17 -3.08
N ARG A 61 13.27 -4.61 -2.13
CA ARG A 61 14.55 -5.19 -1.71
C ARG A 61 14.39 -6.58 -1.08
N ALA A 62 13.34 -6.78 -0.29
CA ALA A 62 13.08 -8.06 0.36
C ALA A 62 12.73 -9.15 -0.65
N TYR A 63 11.84 -8.86 -1.59
CA TYR A 63 11.33 -9.88 -2.53
C TYR A 63 12.13 -9.97 -3.83
N GLY A 64 12.76 -8.90 -4.29
CA GLY A 64 13.47 -8.80 -5.56
C GLY A 64 12.60 -8.92 -6.80
N THR A 65 11.27 -9.03 -6.63
CA THR A 65 10.30 -9.33 -7.69
C THR A 65 8.92 -8.81 -7.31
N THR A 66 7.97 -8.80 -8.25
CA THR A 66 6.56 -8.59 -7.99
C THR A 66 5.72 -9.79 -8.41
N LEU A 67 4.51 -9.92 -7.86
CA LEU A 67 3.54 -10.91 -8.33
C LEU A 67 2.83 -10.35 -9.57
N ARG A 68 2.79 -11.15 -10.64
CA ARG A 68 2.05 -10.85 -11.87
C ARG A 68 0.73 -11.60 -11.88
N VAL A 69 -0.24 -11.06 -12.60
CA VAL A 69 -1.44 -11.82 -12.98
C VAL A 69 -1.01 -12.89 -13.98
N SER A 70 -1.20 -14.15 -13.63
CA SER A 70 -0.85 -15.32 -14.42
C SER A 70 -2.02 -16.27 -14.67
N ASN A 71 -3.06 -16.20 -13.81
CA ASN A 71 -4.27 -16.98 -13.96
C ASN A 71 -5.02 -16.56 -15.24
N PRO A 72 -5.30 -17.50 -16.19
CA PRO A 72 -5.96 -17.19 -17.47
C PRO A 72 -7.33 -16.54 -17.31
N GLU A 73 -8.11 -16.95 -16.31
CA GLU A 73 -9.44 -16.40 -16.05
C GLU A 73 -9.37 -14.93 -15.60
N LEU A 74 -8.37 -14.59 -14.75
CA LEU A 74 -8.14 -13.22 -14.32
C LEU A 74 -7.63 -12.35 -15.48
N LEU A 75 -6.77 -12.87 -16.33
CA LEU A 75 -6.32 -12.17 -17.55
C LEU A 75 -7.48 -11.92 -18.50
N GLN A 76 -8.33 -12.92 -18.71
CA GLN A 76 -9.53 -12.78 -19.52
C GLN A 76 -10.51 -11.74 -18.94
N SER A 77 -10.72 -11.76 -17.62
CA SER A 77 -11.57 -10.78 -16.94
C SER A 77 -11.04 -9.36 -17.13
N ARG A 78 -9.72 -9.13 -17.00
CA ARG A 78 -9.11 -7.82 -17.26
C ARG A 78 -9.33 -7.37 -18.71
N GLN A 79 -9.13 -8.26 -19.67
CA GLN A 79 -9.35 -7.98 -21.10
C GLN A 79 -10.81 -7.59 -21.37
N GLN A 80 -11.78 -8.30 -20.80
CA GLN A 80 -13.21 -8.00 -20.93
C GLN A 80 -13.59 -6.61 -20.36
N GLN A 81 -12.85 -6.15 -19.36
CA GLN A 81 -12.99 -4.80 -18.76
C GLN A 81 -12.20 -3.73 -19.52
N GLY A 82 -11.51 -4.07 -20.61
CA GLY A 82 -10.67 -3.15 -21.38
C GLY A 82 -9.38 -2.75 -20.66
N LEU A 83 -8.97 -3.50 -19.62
CA LEU A 83 -7.76 -3.24 -18.84
C LEU A 83 -6.53 -3.92 -19.48
N PRO A 84 -5.33 -3.34 -19.33
CA PRO A 84 -4.08 -4.01 -19.69
C PRO A 84 -3.92 -5.36 -18.99
N PRO A 85 -3.20 -6.34 -19.56
CA PRO A 85 -3.00 -7.66 -18.94
C PRO A 85 -2.38 -7.57 -17.53
N GLN A 86 -1.53 -6.59 -17.29
CA GLN A 86 -0.89 -6.37 -16.00
C GLN A 86 -1.19 -4.96 -15.49
N PRO A 87 -1.47 -4.79 -14.19
CA PRO A 87 -1.50 -3.47 -13.56
C PRO A 87 -0.09 -2.87 -13.51
N VAL A 88 -0.02 -1.54 -13.48
CA VAL A 88 1.25 -0.82 -13.34
C VAL A 88 1.88 -1.13 -11.98
N GLN A 89 3.14 -1.51 -11.96
CA GLN A 89 3.91 -1.75 -10.73
C GLN A 89 4.61 -0.46 -10.31
N ILE A 90 4.16 0.13 -9.21
CA ILE A 90 4.60 1.43 -8.74
C ILE A 90 5.50 1.25 -7.51
N VAL A 91 6.78 1.59 -7.64
CA VAL A 91 7.73 1.53 -6.53
C VAL A 91 7.84 2.90 -5.88
N ALA A 92 7.52 2.99 -4.58
CA ALA A 92 7.77 4.19 -3.79
C ALA A 92 9.18 4.14 -3.19
N SER A 93 10.05 5.05 -3.64
CA SER A 93 11.42 5.17 -3.15
C SER A 93 11.86 6.63 -3.11
N PRO A 94 11.74 7.34 -1.97
CA PRO A 94 12.14 8.76 -1.90
C PRO A 94 13.57 9.03 -2.35
N SER A 95 14.50 8.13 -2.04
CA SER A 95 15.92 8.25 -2.41
C SER A 95 16.27 7.73 -3.81
N GLY A 96 15.34 6.99 -4.47
CA GLY A 96 15.65 6.28 -5.72
C GLY A 96 16.73 5.20 -5.60
N ASN A 97 17.18 4.89 -4.38
CA ASN A 97 18.21 3.86 -4.17
C ASN A 97 17.63 2.45 -4.33
N LEU A 98 17.63 1.96 -5.56
CA LEU A 98 17.14 0.65 -5.96
C LEU A 98 18.24 -0.09 -6.73
N ASN A 99 18.32 -1.41 -6.54
CA ASN A 99 19.24 -2.25 -7.30
C ASN A 99 18.59 -2.67 -8.63
N SER A 100 19.11 -2.17 -9.75
CA SER A 100 18.62 -2.47 -11.10
C SER A 100 18.82 -3.93 -11.54
N GLN A 101 19.61 -4.72 -10.81
CA GLN A 101 19.83 -6.14 -11.08
C GLN A 101 18.74 -7.05 -10.47
N LEU A 102 17.77 -6.50 -9.74
CA LEU A 102 16.67 -7.29 -9.21
C LEU A 102 15.82 -7.85 -10.35
N ARG A 103 15.33 -9.08 -10.17
CA ARG A 103 14.45 -9.74 -11.14
C ARG A 103 13.23 -8.90 -11.51
N PHE A 104 12.77 -8.02 -10.64
CA PHE A 104 11.72 -7.05 -10.90
C PHE A 104 11.92 -6.30 -12.22
N PHE A 105 13.15 -5.86 -12.52
CA PHE A 105 13.44 -5.07 -13.70
C PHE A 105 13.46 -5.87 -15.02
N SER A 106 13.52 -7.22 -14.94
CA SER A 106 13.41 -8.12 -16.09
C SER A 106 12.02 -8.76 -16.26
N GLN A 107 11.07 -8.46 -15.36
CA GLN A 107 9.70 -8.97 -15.49
C GLN A 107 8.94 -8.17 -16.56
N ASP A 108 8.08 -8.86 -17.30
CA ASP A 108 7.18 -8.25 -18.29
C ASP A 108 5.96 -7.65 -17.59
N VAL A 109 6.16 -6.44 -17.05
CA VAL A 109 5.13 -5.63 -16.37
C VAL A 109 5.45 -4.15 -16.57
N PRO A 110 4.45 -3.25 -16.70
CA PRO A 110 4.68 -1.81 -16.68
C PRO A 110 5.20 -1.38 -15.30
N ARG A 111 6.21 -0.51 -15.27
CA ARG A 111 6.89 -0.07 -14.05
C ARG A 111 6.94 1.43 -13.96
N TRP A 112 6.51 1.97 -12.83
CA TRP A 112 6.64 3.38 -12.50
C TRP A 112 7.45 3.56 -11.21
N LEU A 113 8.19 4.65 -11.12
CA LEU A 113 8.90 5.06 -9.91
C LEU A 113 8.23 6.30 -9.34
N LEU A 114 7.79 6.25 -8.09
CA LEU A 114 7.33 7.39 -7.32
C LEU A 114 8.45 7.81 -6.39
N THR A 115 8.98 9.02 -6.59
CA THR A 115 10.22 9.46 -5.93
C THR A 115 10.27 10.97 -5.76
N THR A 116 11.33 11.46 -5.11
CA THR A 116 11.67 12.89 -5.05
C THR A 116 12.52 13.30 -6.25
N GLU A 117 12.70 14.60 -6.45
CA GLU A 117 13.60 15.11 -7.49
C GLU A 117 15.03 14.56 -7.37
N ALA A 118 15.55 14.47 -6.14
CA ALA A 118 16.85 13.88 -5.89
C ALA A 118 16.89 12.37 -6.20
N GLY A 119 15.82 11.66 -5.86
CA GLY A 119 15.70 10.22 -6.12
C GLY A 119 15.46 9.86 -7.58
N ALA A 120 14.98 10.79 -8.40
CA ALA A 120 14.82 10.59 -9.84
C ALA A 120 16.15 10.59 -10.59
N LYS A 121 17.13 11.39 -10.15
CA LYS A 121 18.41 11.60 -10.86
C LYS A 121 19.12 10.33 -11.35
N PRO A 122 19.27 9.27 -10.52
CA PRO A 122 19.92 8.03 -10.97
C PRO A 122 19.17 7.31 -12.10
N TRP A 123 17.88 7.59 -12.26
CA TRP A 123 16.97 6.84 -13.14
C TRP A 123 16.62 7.59 -14.44
N ASN A 124 16.93 8.88 -14.55
CA ASN A 124 16.59 9.70 -15.71
C ASN A 124 17.21 9.22 -17.04
N ALA A 125 18.34 8.50 -16.98
CA ALA A 125 19.02 7.93 -18.14
C ALA A 125 18.73 6.41 -18.34
N HIS A 126 17.84 5.83 -17.52
CA HIS A 126 17.53 4.41 -17.55
C HIS A 126 16.12 4.15 -18.08
N GLU A 127 15.99 3.22 -19.02
CA GLU A 127 14.69 2.74 -19.52
C GLU A 127 14.01 1.72 -18.59
N SER A 128 14.47 1.65 -17.34
CA SER A 128 13.98 0.66 -16.35
C SER A 128 12.55 0.97 -15.85
N PHE A 129 12.14 2.21 -15.94
CA PHE A 129 10.80 2.67 -15.61
C PHE A 129 10.18 3.39 -16.80
N GLU A 130 8.93 3.04 -17.14
CA GLU A 130 8.16 3.72 -18.19
C GLU A 130 7.81 5.16 -17.79
N ARG A 131 7.74 5.40 -16.47
CA ARG A 131 7.41 6.71 -15.91
C ARG A 131 8.07 6.91 -14.54
N ILE A 132 8.56 8.14 -14.33
CA ILE A 132 9.06 8.59 -13.04
C ILE A 132 8.16 9.74 -12.58
N LEU A 133 7.47 9.52 -11.45
CA LEU A 133 6.61 10.50 -10.80
C LEU A 133 7.43 11.22 -9.73
N ILE A 134 7.73 12.48 -9.97
CA ILE A 134 8.42 13.33 -9.01
C ILE A 134 7.37 13.96 -8.12
N VAL A 135 7.44 13.67 -6.84
CA VAL A 135 6.51 14.20 -5.84
C VAL A 135 7.24 15.12 -4.87
N PRO A 136 6.59 16.23 -4.46
CA PRO A 136 7.16 17.11 -3.44
C PRO A 136 7.30 16.38 -2.11
N THR A 137 8.14 16.94 -1.25
CA THR A 137 8.29 16.48 0.13
C THR A 137 7.80 17.54 1.08
N SER A 138 7.01 17.11 2.06
CA SER A 138 6.64 17.94 3.20
C SER A 138 7.33 17.41 4.44
N LYS A 139 8.14 18.26 5.12
CA LYS A 139 8.94 17.87 6.30
C LYS A 139 9.83 16.64 6.06
N GLY A 140 10.39 16.52 4.84
CA GLY A 140 11.26 15.40 4.44
C GLY A 140 10.54 14.07 4.13
N LYS A 141 9.21 14.05 4.15
CA LYS A 141 8.39 12.90 3.77
C LYS A 141 7.66 13.19 2.45
N ILE A 142 7.38 12.15 1.66
CA ILE A 142 6.58 12.25 0.42
C ILE A 142 5.23 12.88 0.74
N ASP A 143 4.80 13.82 -0.11
CA ASP A 143 3.43 14.31 -0.12
C ASP A 143 2.54 13.30 -0.84
N TRP A 144 1.88 12.45 -0.06
CA TRP A 144 1.02 11.40 -0.59
C TRP A 144 -0.25 11.91 -1.26
N ARG A 145 -0.73 13.13 -0.89
CA ARG A 145 -1.91 13.71 -1.54
C ARG A 145 -1.57 14.12 -2.97
N ASP A 146 -0.43 14.77 -3.15
CA ASP A 146 0.08 15.10 -4.49
C ASP A 146 0.37 13.83 -5.30
N ALA A 147 1.02 12.82 -4.71
CA ALA A 147 1.28 11.55 -5.37
C ALA A 147 -0.01 10.88 -5.88
N PHE A 148 -1.07 10.87 -5.06
CA PHE A 148 -2.35 10.27 -5.42
C PHE A 148 -3.09 11.08 -6.50
N GLN A 149 -2.97 12.41 -6.47
CA GLN A 149 -3.50 13.25 -7.53
C GLN A 149 -2.82 12.95 -8.87
N GLN A 150 -1.48 12.88 -8.89
CA GLN A 150 -0.74 12.50 -10.10
C GLN A 150 -1.14 11.12 -10.62
N LEU A 151 -1.35 10.12 -9.74
CA LEU A 151 -1.81 8.78 -10.13
C LEU A 151 -3.21 8.83 -10.75
N THR A 152 -4.13 9.59 -10.15
CA THR A 152 -5.49 9.79 -10.67
C THR A 152 -5.47 10.44 -12.05
N ASP A 153 -4.69 11.49 -12.22
CA ASP A 153 -4.53 12.22 -13.50
C ASP A 153 -3.95 11.32 -14.61
N LEU A 154 -3.24 10.26 -14.24
CA LEU A 154 -2.68 9.25 -15.12
C LEU A 154 -3.61 8.04 -15.35
N GLY A 155 -4.84 8.11 -14.84
CA GLY A 155 -5.87 7.09 -15.07
C GLY A 155 -5.84 5.90 -14.11
N ILE A 156 -5.13 6.00 -12.97
CA ILE A 156 -5.20 5.00 -11.91
C ILE A 156 -6.46 5.29 -11.07
N GLY A 157 -7.50 4.48 -11.22
CA GLY A 157 -8.72 4.57 -10.43
C GLY A 157 -8.71 3.63 -9.22
N ARG A 158 -8.06 2.46 -9.34
CA ARG A 158 -7.97 1.44 -8.29
C ARG A 158 -6.51 1.09 -8.00
N LEU A 159 -6.07 1.31 -6.76
CA LEU A 159 -4.70 1.10 -6.32
C LEU A 159 -4.64 -0.01 -5.26
N GLY A 160 -3.93 -1.10 -5.57
CA GLY A 160 -3.55 -2.09 -4.58
C GLY A 160 -2.26 -1.67 -3.86
N VAL A 161 -2.19 -1.78 -2.55
CA VAL A 161 -1.00 -1.47 -1.74
C VAL A 161 -0.50 -2.75 -1.07
N LEU A 162 0.71 -3.18 -1.46
CA LEU A 162 1.31 -4.43 -0.97
C LEU A 162 2.40 -4.20 0.09
N GLY A 163 2.35 -3.07 0.78
CA GLY A 163 3.25 -2.77 1.91
C GLY A 163 4.55 -2.08 1.45
N GLY A 164 5.65 -1.93 2.30
CA GLY A 164 5.69 -2.31 3.75
C GLY A 164 4.97 -1.37 4.71
N GLY A 165 5.08 -1.73 5.97
CA GLY A 165 4.32 -1.08 7.04
C GLY A 165 4.51 0.43 7.18
N GLU A 166 5.69 0.96 6.87
CA GLU A 166 5.94 2.41 6.86
C GLU A 166 5.15 3.13 5.76
N LEU A 167 5.05 2.52 4.57
CA LEU A 167 4.24 3.04 3.49
C LEU A 167 2.77 3.05 3.89
N VAL A 168 2.27 1.91 4.38
CA VAL A 168 0.87 1.79 4.83
C VAL A 168 0.57 2.80 5.94
N ALA A 169 1.45 2.95 6.95
CA ALA A 169 1.30 3.93 8.01
C ALA A 169 1.18 5.37 7.48
N SER A 170 2.02 5.72 6.50
CA SER A 170 1.99 7.05 5.89
C SER A 170 0.68 7.32 5.14
N LEU A 171 0.14 6.30 4.45
CA LEU A 171 -1.13 6.41 3.74
C LEU A 171 -2.33 6.46 4.70
N VAL A 172 -2.31 5.67 5.78
CA VAL A 172 -3.33 5.74 6.84
C VAL A 172 -3.33 7.11 7.50
N ALA A 173 -2.16 7.66 7.82
CA ALA A 173 -2.04 8.98 8.44
C ALA A 173 -2.54 10.14 7.57
N THR A 174 -2.63 9.93 6.26
CA THR A 174 -3.13 10.91 5.29
C THR A 174 -4.56 10.65 4.80
N ASP A 175 -5.25 9.65 5.40
CA ASP A 175 -6.62 9.23 5.06
C ASP A 175 -6.78 8.82 3.57
N LEU A 176 -5.79 8.06 3.07
CA LEU A 176 -5.72 7.63 1.68
C LEU A 176 -6.01 6.14 1.46
N ILE A 177 -6.39 5.40 2.50
CA ILE A 177 -6.76 3.99 2.41
C ILE A 177 -8.27 3.86 2.60
N ASP A 178 -8.89 3.06 1.72
CA ASP A 178 -10.33 2.77 1.78
C ASP A 178 -10.59 1.40 2.39
N GLU A 179 -9.78 0.39 2.04
CA GLU A 179 -10.03 -0.99 2.47
C GLU A 179 -8.74 -1.71 2.83
N PHE A 180 -8.89 -2.73 3.70
CA PHE A 180 -7.84 -3.67 4.06
C PHE A 180 -8.31 -5.10 3.81
N TRP A 181 -7.47 -5.87 3.13
CA TRP A 181 -7.48 -7.32 3.15
C TRP A 181 -6.30 -7.81 3.99
N LEU A 182 -6.57 -8.53 5.06
CA LEU A 182 -5.57 -9.11 5.94
C LEU A 182 -5.76 -10.62 5.98
N THR A 183 -4.74 -11.38 5.54
CA THR A 183 -4.71 -12.83 5.71
C THR A 183 -3.93 -13.15 6.98
N VAL A 184 -4.61 -13.67 7.99
CA VAL A 184 -3.99 -14.11 9.25
C VAL A 184 -3.50 -15.53 9.06
N CYS A 185 -2.19 -15.72 9.04
CA CYS A 185 -1.53 -17.01 8.84
C CYS A 185 -1.23 -17.68 10.19
N PRO A 186 -1.27 -19.03 10.28
CA PRO A 186 -1.20 -19.79 11.53
C PRO A 186 0.24 -19.96 12.04
N LEU A 187 0.94 -18.86 12.26
CA LEU A 187 2.30 -18.85 12.84
C LEU A 187 2.50 -17.66 13.76
N ILE A 188 3.51 -17.73 14.62
CA ILE A 188 3.95 -16.65 15.50
C ILE A 188 5.39 -16.30 15.12
N LEU A 189 5.65 -15.04 14.81
CA LEU A 189 6.99 -14.55 14.49
C LEU A 189 7.65 -13.84 15.68
N GLY A 190 6.88 -13.15 16.51
CA GLY A 190 7.41 -12.41 17.65
C GLY A 190 8.33 -11.25 17.25
N GLY A 191 9.14 -10.80 18.22
CA GLY A 191 10.18 -9.80 18.03
C GLY A 191 9.65 -8.35 18.05
N ALA A 192 10.24 -7.52 18.92
CA ALA A 192 9.86 -6.11 19.07
C ALA A 192 10.13 -5.27 17.81
N VAL A 193 11.15 -5.65 17.02
CA VAL A 193 11.57 -4.93 15.80
C VAL A 193 11.03 -5.56 14.50
N ALA A 194 10.31 -6.68 14.61
CA ALA A 194 9.66 -7.30 13.47
C ALA A 194 8.55 -6.37 12.94
N PRO A 195 8.50 -6.12 11.62
CA PRO A 195 7.59 -5.13 11.06
C PRO A 195 6.11 -5.55 11.19
N THR A 196 5.25 -4.56 11.40
CA THR A 196 3.80 -4.70 11.47
C THR A 196 3.14 -4.17 10.18
N PRO A 197 1.86 -4.49 9.92
CA PRO A 197 1.09 -3.99 8.78
C PRO A 197 1.06 -2.46 8.71
N VAL A 198 0.97 -1.80 9.87
CA VAL A 198 0.98 -0.35 10.02
C VAL A 198 2.06 0.00 11.03
N ALA A 199 3.20 0.48 10.54
CA ALA A 199 4.34 0.91 11.35
C ALA A 199 4.23 2.42 11.70
N GLY A 200 5.36 3.14 11.80
CA GLY A 200 5.37 4.58 12.05
C GLY A 200 5.08 4.94 13.52
N ASP A 201 4.67 6.18 13.75
CA ASP A 201 4.48 6.73 15.10
C ASP A 201 3.20 6.22 15.80
N GLY A 202 2.28 5.62 15.03
CA GLY A 202 1.00 5.11 15.53
C GLY A 202 -0.02 6.23 15.84
N PHE A 203 -1.14 5.82 16.44
CA PHE A 203 -2.26 6.70 16.80
C PHE A 203 -2.66 6.48 18.25
N LEU A 204 -3.10 7.53 18.92
CA LEU A 204 -3.80 7.38 20.19
C LEU A 204 -5.15 6.69 19.96
N ALA A 205 -5.58 5.85 20.88
CA ALA A 205 -6.78 5.01 20.72
C ALA A 205 -8.08 5.79 20.42
N ASN A 206 -8.19 7.01 20.91
CA ASN A 206 -9.35 7.88 20.72
C ASN A 206 -9.41 8.56 19.34
N VAL A 207 -8.29 8.62 18.61
CA VAL A 207 -8.20 9.20 17.26
C VAL A 207 -7.76 8.20 16.20
N ALA A 208 -7.53 6.93 16.58
CA ALA A 208 -7.17 5.87 15.66
C ALA A 208 -8.30 5.63 14.63
N PRO A 209 -7.98 5.46 13.35
CA PRO A 209 -8.95 5.08 12.32
C PRO A 209 -9.74 3.85 12.76
N ARG A 210 -11.06 3.88 12.56
CA ARG A 210 -11.95 2.75 12.85
C ARG A 210 -12.18 1.95 11.59
N LEU A 211 -12.41 0.67 11.76
CA LEU A 211 -12.65 -0.27 10.68
C LEU A 211 -14.05 -0.88 10.82
N GLU A 212 -14.74 -1.02 9.69
CA GLU A 212 -15.95 -1.81 9.54
C GLU A 212 -15.58 -3.17 8.97
N LEU A 213 -15.97 -4.25 9.62
CA LEU A 213 -15.76 -5.60 9.11
C LEU A 213 -16.77 -5.89 7.98
N LEU A 214 -16.26 -6.09 6.77
CA LEU A 214 -17.07 -6.41 5.60
C LEU A 214 -17.21 -7.91 5.36
N GLY A 215 -16.19 -8.69 5.70
CA GLY A 215 -16.20 -10.13 5.49
C GLY A 215 -15.12 -10.86 6.28
N VAL A 216 -15.41 -12.12 6.56
CA VAL A 216 -14.47 -13.09 7.15
C VAL A 216 -14.62 -14.40 6.37
N GLU A 217 -13.51 -14.93 5.91
CA GLU A 217 -13.46 -16.23 5.25
C GLU A 217 -12.35 -17.07 5.90
N THR A 218 -12.58 -18.36 6.06
CA THR A 218 -11.55 -19.29 6.55
C THR A 218 -11.27 -20.29 5.44
N ILE A 219 -10.02 -20.36 5.02
CA ILE A 219 -9.54 -21.33 4.04
C ILE A 219 -8.38 -22.09 4.67
N GLU A 220 -8.54 -23.40 4.81
CA GLU A 220 -7.60 -24.25 5.54
C GLU A 220 -7.37 -23.74 6.98
N GLN A 221 -6.20 -23.24 7.30
CA GLN A 221 -5.81 -22.72 8.61
C GLN A 221 -5.63 -21.19 8.60
N GLU A 222 -5.95 -20.52 7.51
CA GLU A 222 -5.83 -19.07 7.35
C GLU A 222 -7.19 -18.38 7.45
N VAL A 223 -7.19 -17.16 8.01
CA VAL A 223 -8.38 -16.32 8.12
C VAL A 223 -8.19 -15.07 7.25
N PHE A 224 -9.09 -14.87 6.30
CA PHE A 224 -9.12 -13.70 5.43
C PHE A 224 -10.12 -12.70 6.00
N LEU A 225 -9.62 -11.52 6.34
CA LEU A 225 -10.38 -10.42 6.90
C LEU A 225 -10.48 -9.29 5.89
N HIS A 226 -11.70 -8.86 5.59
CA HIS A 226 -11.97 -7.70 4.74
C HIS A 226 -12.54 -6.57 5.58
N TYR A 227 -11.88 -5.43 5.58
CA TYR A 227 -12.29 -4.24 6.32
C TYR A 227 -12.41 -3.03 5.42
N ARG A 228 -13.38 -2.16 5.73
CA ARG A 228 -13.46 -0.78 5.23
C ARG A 228 -12.94 0.17 6.31
N VAL A 229 -12.16 1.18 5.90
CA VAL A 229 -11.74 2.27 6.79
C VAL A 229 -12.89 3.26 6.95
N LEU A 230 -13.34 3.45 8.19
CA LEU A 230 -14.34 4.46 8.51
C LEU A 230 -13.67 5.83 8.58
N ARG A 231 -14.05 6.73 7.70
CA ARG A 231 -13.56 8.11 7.73
C ARG A 231 -14.15 8.85 8.89
N SER A 232 -13.31 9.59 9.62
CA SER A 232 -13.78 10.54 10.61
C SER A 232 -14.59 11.64 9.94
N THR A 233 -15.85 11.80 10.30
CA THR A 233 -16.71 12.94 9.90
C THR A 233 -16.28 14.26 10.57
N LEU A 234 -15.06 14.34 11.11
CA LEU A 234 -14.51 15.55 11.76
C LEU A 234 -13.92 16.53 10.73
N SER A 235 -14.72 16.93 9.76
CA SER A 235 -14.48 18.15 8.99
C SER A 235 -15.32 19.27 9.62
N GLY A 236 -14.93 19.80 10.78
CA GLY A 236 -15.69 20.92 11.33
C GLY A 236 -15.39 21.38 12.75
N ALA A 237 -14.31 20.94 13.40
CA ALA A 237 -14.02 21.42 14.75
C ALA A 237 -12.52 21.51 15.06
N VAL A 238 -11.78 22.29 14.28
CA VAL A 238 -10.44 22.77 14.69
C VAL A 238 -10.45 24.28 14.60
N SER A 239 -11.16 24.89 15.54
CA SER A 239 -11.00 26.32 15.85
C SER A 239 -11.58 26.59 17.23
N SER A 240 -10.88 26.17 18.29
CA SER A 240 -10.89 26.73 19.64
C SER A 240 -10.41 25.71 20.67
N LEU A 241 -9.10 25.55 20.85
CA LEU A 241 -8.51 25.14 22.12
C LEU A 241 -7.14 25.82 22.24
N SER A 242 -7.21 27.10 22.58
CA SER A 242 -6.08 27.81 23.17
C SER A 242 -5.97 27.42 24.64
N SER A 243 -4.75 27.11 25.06
CA SER A 243 -4.22 27.18 26.44
C SER A 243 -5.06 26.56 27.58
N GLY A 244 -4.72 25.32 27.92
CA GLY A 244 -5.02 24.75 29.22
C GLY A 244 -3.84 23.88 29.67
N ALA A 245 -3.09 24.35 30.64
CA ALA A 245 -1.99 23.62 31.26
C ALA A 245 -2.49 22.34 31.92
N VAL A 246 -1.84 21.20 31.60
CA VAL A 246 -2.08 19.90 32.23
C VAL A 246 -1.32 19.89 33.56
N PRO A 247 -1.94 19.61 34.72
CA PRO A 247 -1.23 19.34 35.97
C PRO A 247 -0.59 17.95 35.92
N ALA A 248 0.62 17.83 36.44
CA ALA A 248 1.37 16.59 36.57
C ALA A 248 0.66 15.58 37.51
N PRO A 249 0.76 14.26 37.25
CA PRO A 249 0.23 13.26 38.16
C PRO A 249 1.10 13.18 39.43
N THR A 250 0.47 13.28 40.56
CA THR A 250 1.04 12.94 41.86
C THR A 250 0.97 11.42 42.05
N ILE A 251 2.07 10.84 42.57
CA ILE A 251 2.32 9.41 42.83
C ILE A 251 1.25 8.76 43.71
#